data_d55d45a4845593f48bd3c170c97584b7
#
_entry.id   d55d45a4845593f48bd3c170c97584b7
#
_cell.length_a   1.000
_cell.length_b   1.000
_cell.length_c   1.000
_cell.angle_alpha   90.00
_cell.angle_beta   90.00
_cell.angle_gamma   90.00
#
_symmetry.space_group_name_H-M   'P 1'
#
loop_
_entity.id
_entity.type
_entity.pdbx_description
1 polymer ?
#
loop_
_entity_poly.entity_id
_entity_poly.type
_entity_poly.pdbx_seq_one_letter_code
_entity_poly.pdbx_strand_id
1 'polypeptide(L)'
;MTNFDVAIIGGGHNGLVAATYLAKAGKSVVILEANAEVGGATTSVRAFPEYDAMLSRYSYLISLLPDQIVSDLGLNFERISRTVSSYSPYSRNGKDSGLYVARQWDKATEDSFKELDPTGAEWAAWQDFYNEIAEFAVKIAPSMLHPLKSRSELKAEINMPKVWDYLMERPIGEEIEARFKDDLVRGVILTDALIGTFASAYEMQANICFLYHLIGNGTGEWKVPRGGMGALVKELVRVATAAGVEIRVNSKVSSVTTTADHATLTLEDATSITSSYVLSNAAPQVLARLRGTKAPASLEGSQMNINILLKSLPQLKSGIDPRLAFAGTFHAHESFAQCESTFADAKSGTMPGMLPIEMYCHTLTDPSILSTELQEQGYQTLTLFGLHTPAALFDANNEEAKAAALKAALASLNQYLVEPIENVIAAIEVKSPLDIEGDVGLPRGNIFHKDLSFPFREDNQQTRWGVETDDPRIFICGAGAIRGGGVSGIPGHNAAMAVLEASA
;
A
#
# COMPACT_ATOMS: atom_id res chain seq x y z
N MET A 1 -12.92 -30.70 19.98
CA MET A 1 -12.79 -29.77 18.86
C MET A 1 -13.58 -28.52 19.22
N THR A 2 -12.98 -27.36 19.12
CA THR A 2 -13.68 -26.09 19.32
C THR A 2 -14.36 -25.71 18.01
N ASN A 3 -15.65 -25.41 18.03
CA ASN A 3 -16.44 -25.10 16.84
C ASN A 3 -16.79 -23.61 16.81
N PHE A 4 -16.58 -22.98 15.65
CA PHE A 4 -16.91 -21.58 15.38
C PHE A 4 -17.80 -21.45 14.15
N ASP A 5 -18.54 -20.36 14.02
CA ASP A 5 -19.20 -20.04 12.77
C ASP A 5 -18.16 -19.70 11.70
N VAL A 6 -17.11 -18.93 12.08
CA VAL A 6 -16.07 -18.49 11.14
C VAL A 6 -14.68 -18.59 11.77
N ALA A 7 -13.73 -19.18 11.03
CA ALA A 7 -12.31 -19.15 11.33
C ALA A 7 -11.58 -18.27 10.30
N ILE A 8 -10.70 -17.38 10.77
CA ILE A 8 -9.94 -16.45 9.93
C ILE A 8 -8.45 -16.78 10.00
N ILE A 9 -7.83 -17.02 8.86
CA ILE A 9 -6.41 -17.29 8.72
C ILE A 9 -5.66 -15.97 8.53
N GLY A 10 -4.89 -15.56 9.53
CA GLY A 10 -4.09 -14.34 9.54
C GLY A 10 -4.80 -13.12 10.16
N GLY A 11 -4.14 -12.54 11.17
CA GLY A 11 -4.63 -11.41 11.97
C GLY A 11 -4.21 -10.04 11.44
N GLY A 12 -3.99 -9.86 10.14
CA GLY A 12 -3.77 -8.55 9.54
C GLY A 12 -5.03 -7.67 9.58
N HIS A 13 -4.89 -6.38 9.27
CA HIS A 13 -5.97 -5.39 9.39
C HIS A 13 -7.29 -5.82 8.71
N ASN A 14 -7.24 -6.43 7.53
CA ASN A 14 -8.44 -6.92 6.83
C ASN A 14 -9.12 -8.07 7.57
N GLY A 15 -8.34 -9.01 8.14
CA GLY A 15 -8.86 -10.10 8.97
C GLY A 15 -9.54 -9.59 10.24
N LEU A 16 -8.95 -8.59 10.90
CA LEU A 16 -9.53 -7.93 12.08
C LEU A 16 -10.84 -7.19 11.74
N VAL A 17 -10.91 -6.52 10.58
CA VAL A 17 -12.12 -5.88 10.08
C VAL A 17 -13.22 -6.94 9.83
N ALA A 18 -12.90 -8.00 9.09
CA ALA A 18 -13.86 -9.08 8.80
C ALA A 18 -14.41 -9.72 10.09
N ALA A 19 -13.51 -10.05 11.02
CA ALA A 19 -13.88 -10.64 12.31
C ALA A 19 -14.85 -9.75 13.09
N THR A 20 -14.57 -8.45 13.13
CA THR A 20 -15.39 -7.50 13.88
C THR A 20 -16.80 -7.37 13.30
N TYR A 21 -16.94 -7.26 11.95
CA TYR A 21 -18.27 -7.26 11.30
C TYR A 21 -19.07 -8.52 11.59
N LEU A 22 -18.43 -9.70 11.47
CA LEU A 22 -19.07 -10.98 11.72
C LEU A 22 -19.49 -11.15 13.18
N ALA A 23 -18.62 -10.80 14.12
CA ALA A 23 -18.93 -10.89 15.55
C ALA A 23 -20.06 -9.91 15.96
N LYS A 24 -20.06 -8.68 15.42
CA LYS A 24 -21.17 -7.73 15.63
C LYS A 24 -22.50 -8.23 15.04
N ALA A 25 -22.45 -9.10 14.02
CA ALA A 25 -23.62 -9.78 13.47
C ALA A 25 -24.00 -11.08 14.23
N GLY A 26 -23.37 -11.35 15.37
CA GLY A 26 -23.70 -12.48 16.25
C GLY A 26 -23.03 -13.81 15.89
N LYS A 27 -22.03 -13.80 15.00
CA LYS A 27 -21.25 -15.01 14.67
C LYS A 27 -20.15 -15.24 15.70
N SER A 28 -19.88 -16.50 16.03
CA SER A 28 -18.69 -16.90 16.79
C SER A 28 -17.48 -16.92 15.87
N VAL A 29 -16.44 -16.13 16.18
CA VAL A 29 -15.29 -15.91 15.29
C VAL A 29 -13.98 -16.15 16.00
N VAL A 30 -13.06 -16.89 15.34
CA VAL A 30 -11.66 -17.03 15.78
C VAL A 30 -10.71 -16.53 14.69
N ILE A 31 -9.70 -15.75 15.11
CA ILE A 31 -8.54 -15.38 14.26
C ILE A 31 -7.36 -16.27 14.67
N LEU A 32 -6.71 -16.87 13.68
CA LEU A 32 -5.52 -17.72 13.82
C LEU A 32 -4.33 -16.98 13.19
N GLU A 33 -3.47 -16.39 14.03
CA GLU A 33 -2.28 -15.66 13.61
C GLU A 33 -1.02 -16.51 13.82
N ALA A 34 -0.18 -16.59 12.81
CA ALA A 34 1.05 -17.37 12.85
C ALA A 34 2.11 -16.73 13.76
N ASN A 35 2.18 -15.41 13.79
CA ASN A 35 3.15 -14.66 14.57
C ASN A 35 2.70 -14.44 16.02
N ALA A 36 3.60 -13.91 16.85
CA ALA A 36 3.31 -13.56 18.24
C ALA A 36 2.39 -12.34 18.38
N GLU A 37 2.21 -11.55 17.34
CA GLU A 37 1.39 -10.34 17.30
C GLU A 37 0.55 -10.28 16.02
N VAL A 38 -0.65 -9.71 16.15
CA VAL A 38 -1.52 -9.41 14.99
C VAL A 38 -1.15 -8.09 14.34
N GLY A 39 -1.62 -7.88 13.11
CA GLY A 39 -1.46 -6.64 12.35
C GLY A 39 -0.76 -6.85 11.00
N GLY A 40 0.02 -7.91 10.84
CA GLY A 40 0.74 -8.21 9.60
C GLY A 40 1.62 -7.05 9.14
N ALA A 41 1.44 -6.62 7.88
CA ALA A 41 2.18 -5.49 7.31
C ALA A 41 1.83 -4.12 7.92
N THR A 42 0.78 -4.04 8.76
CA THR A 42 0.26 -2.78 9.31
C THR A 42 0.77 -2.51 10.75
N THR A 43 1.71 -3.29 11.25
CA THR A 43 2.30 -3.10 12.59
C THR A 43 3.27 -1.93 12.67
N SER A 44 3.46 -1.40 13.88
CA SER A 44 4.60 -0.54 14.21
C SER A 44 5.64 -1.35 14.98
N VAL A 45 6.90 -1.14 14.68
CA VAL A 45 8.03 -1.88 15.27
C VAL A 45 9.13 -0.94 15.73
N ARG A 46 9.89 -1.38 16.72
CA ARG A 46 11.16 -0.77 17.10
C ARG A 46 12.25 -1.32 16.16
N ALA A 47 12.38 -0.72 14.96
CA ALA A 47 13.33 -1.16 13.95
C ALA A 47 14.80 -1.01 14.41
N PHE A 48 15.05 -0.08 15.34
CA PHE A 48 16.37 0.23 15.89
C PHE A 48 16.37 -0.01 17.39
N PRO A 49 16.94 -1.13 17.89
CA PRO A 49 16.87 -1.50 19.30
C PRO A 49 17.44 -0.45 20.26
N GLU A 50 18.43 0.32 19.82
CA GLU A 50 19.11 1.35 20.60
C GLU A 50 18.33 2.67 20.74
N TYR A 51 17.26 2.83 19.92
CA TYR A 51 16.46 4.05 19.86
C TYR A 51 15.00 3.79 20.19
N ASP A 52 14.39 4.67 20.96
CA ASP A 52 12.95 4.61 21.25
C ASP A 52 12.14 5.30 20.14
N ALA A 53 12.13 4.63 18.99
CA ALA A 53 11.45 5.02 17.76
C ALA A 53 10.59 3.87 17.27
N MET A 54 9.26 4.11 17.14
CA MET A 54 8.28 3.13 16.69
C MET A 54 7.90 3.42 15.25
N LEU A 55 8.57 2.76 14.30
CA LEU A 55 8.30 2.95 12.88
C LEU A 55 7.20 2.02 12.39
N SER A 56 6.39 2.50 11.48
CA SER A 56 5.46 1.64 10.73
C SER A 56 6.24 0.70 9.82
N ARG A 57 5.90 -0.61 9.84
CA ARG A 57 6.81 -1.61 9.26
C ARG A 57 6.77 -1.65 7.74
N TYR A 58 5.59 -1.91 7.14
CA TYR A 58 5.45 -2.10 5.68
C TYR A 58 4.23 -1.38 5.10
N SER A 59 3.58 -0.53 5.87
CA SER A 59 2.48 0.33 5.42
C SER A 59 2.51 1.61 6.22
N TYR A 60 2.16 2.74 5.61
CA TYR A 60 2.44 4.04 6.23
C TYR A 60 1.26 4.99 6.20
N LEU A 61 0.31 4.75 5.31
CA LEU A 61 -0.80 5.65 5.02
C LEU A 61 -2.13 4.89 5.02
N ILE A 62 -3.18 5.57 5.38
CA ILE A 62 -4.55 5.04 5.48
C ILE A 62 -5.53 5.76 4.55
N SER A 63 -5.07 6.13 3.37
CA SER A 63 -5.87 6.85 2.36
C SER A 63 -7.12 6.08 1.93
N LEU A 64 -7.03 4.76 1.82
CA LEU A 64 -8.10 3.89 1.30
C LEU A 64 -9.08 3.38 2.37
N LEU A 65 -8.86 3.65 3.66
CA LEU A 65 -9.77 3.20 4.72
C LEU A 65 -11.06 4.01 4.70
N PRO A 66 -12.21 3.42 4.29
CA PRO A 66 -13.46 4.13 4.19
C PRO A 66 -13.98 4.62 5.54
N ASP A 67 -14.52 5.84 5.57
CA ASP A 67 -15.16 6.41 6.76
C ASP A 67 -16.34 5.56 7.24
N GLN A 68 -17.00 4.85 6.33
CA GLN A 68 -18.05 3.89 6.66
C GLN A 68 -17.53 2.77 7.56
N ILE A 69 -16.38 2.14 7.22
CA ILE A 69 -15.77 1.09 8.07
C ILE A 69 -15.39 1.66 9.44
N VAL A 70 -14.81 2.87 9.48
CA VAL A 70 -14.46 3.53 10.75
C VAL A 70 -15.70 3.73 11.62
N SER A 71 -16.80 4.20 11.04
CA SER A 71 -18.08 4.41 11.72
C SER A 71 -18.73 3.11 12.18
N ASP A 72 -18.87 2.12 11.28
CA ASP A 72 -19.55 0.86 11.55
C ASP A 72 -18.89 0.06 12.68
N LEU A 73 -17.56 0.05 12.68
CA LEU A 73 -16.79 -0.65 13.70
C LEU A 73 -16.66 0.15 14.99
N GLY A 74 -16.87 1.47 14.97
CA GLY A 74 -16.67 2.37 16.10
C GLY A 74 -15.19 2.56 16.41
N LEU A 75 -14.37 2.72 15.38
CA LEU A 75 -12.94 2.97 15.53
C LEU A 75 -12.69 4.40 16.04
N ASN A 76 -11.88 4.53 17.07
CA ASN A 76 -11.53 5.80 17.68
C ASN A 76 -10.02 6.03 17.66
N PHE A 77 -9.52 6.62 16.59
CA PHE A 77 -8.12 7.00 16.43
C PHE A 77 -8.01 8.27 15.59
N GLU A 78 -6.97 9.05 15.81
CA GLU A 78 -6.76 10.29 15.09
C GLU A 78 -6.07 10.04 13.75
N ARG A 79 -6.57 10.70 12.70
CA ARG A 79 -6.00 10.68 11.34
C ARG A 79 -5.50 12.08 10.99
N ILE A 80 -4.21 12.22 10.74
CA ILE A 80 -3.56 13.51 10.48
C ILE A 80 -3.32 13.65 8.98
N SER A 81 -3.74 14.78 8.42
CA SER A 81 -3.48 15.16 7.02
C SER A 81 -2.10 15.80 6.89
N ARG A 82 -1.43 15.54 5.76
CA ARG A 82 -0.21 16.26 5.38
C ARG A 82 -0.58 17.58 4.72
N THR A 83 0.28 18.59 4.84
CA THR A 83 0.09 19.91 4.20
C THR A 83 0.67 19.98 2.80
N VAL A 84 1.66 19.12 2.50
CA VAL A 84 2.33 18.99 1.21
C VAL A 84 1.97 17.64 0.61
N SER A 85 1.63 17.61 -0.67
CA SER A 85 1.45 16.36 -1.42
C SER A 85 2.80 15.78 -1.78
N SER A 86 3.63 16.54 -2.50
CA SER A 86 4.93 16.04 -2.95
C SER A 86 5.96 17.15 -3.17
N TYR A 87 7.23 16.75 -3.17
CA TYR A 87 8.35 17.54 -3.63
C TYR A 87 9.29 16.66 -4.48
N SER A 88 9.55 17.09 -5.70
CA SER A 88 10.41 16.38 -6.66
C SER A 88 11.56 17.28 -7.07
N PRO A 89 12.77 17.10 -6.51
CA PRO A 89 13.94 17.92 -6.86
C PRO A 89 14.43 17.61 -8.27
N TYR A 90 14.98 18.62 -8.91
CA TYR A 90 15.64 18.49 -10.21
C TYR A 90 16.83 19.45 -10.34
N SER A 91 17.77 19.09 -11.25
CA SER A 91 18.87 19.95 -11.68
C SER A 91 18.77 20.14 -13.18
N ARG A 92 18.62 21.39 -13.64
CA ARG A 92 18.54 21.72 -15.06
C ARG A 92 19.34 22.98 -15.38
N ASN A 93 20.17 22.91 -16.41
CA ASN A 93 21.01 24.06 -16.86
C ASN A 93 21.87 24.65 -15.73
N GLY A 94 22.40 23.80 -14.83
CA GLY A 94 23.23 24.22 -13.71
C GLY A 94 22.45 24.90 -12.56
N LYS A 95 21.13 24.86 -12.57
CA LYS A 95 20.26 25.32 -11.49
C LYS A 95 19.60 24.14 -10.80
N ASP A 96 19.71 24.10 -9.48
CA ASP A 96 18.98 23.16 -8.62
C ASP A 96 17.65 23.79 -8.18
N SER A 97 16.55 23.06 -8.34
CA SER A 97 15.19 23.47 -7.96
C SER A 97 14.33 22.26 -7.64
N GLY A 98 13.01 22.42 -7.56
CA GLY A 98 12.09 21.31 -7.35
C GLY A 98 10.65 21.65 -7.65
N LEU A 99 9.90 20.65 -8.11
CA LEU A 99 8.47 20.74 -8.27
C LEU A 99 7.81 20.52 -6.90
N TYR A 100 7.25 21.59 -6.33
CA TYR A 100 6.54 21.59 -5.07
C TYR A 100 5.02 21.54 -5.32
N VAL A 101 4.35 20.58 -4.73
CA VAL A 101 2.89 20.43 -4.82
C VAL A 101 2.29 20.44 -3.41
N ALA A 102 1.65 21.55 -3.05
CA ALA A 102 0.85 21.64 -1.83
C ALA A 102 -0.38 20.75 -1.93
N ARG A 103 -0.85 20.22 -0.80
CA ARG A 103 -2.09 19.41 -0.78
C ARG A 103 -3.32 20.21 -1.25
N GLN A 104 -3.43 21.44 -0.81
CA GLN A 104 -4.34 22.43 -1.39
C GLN A 104 -3.49 23.35 -2.25
N TRP A 105 -3.65 23.26 -3.55
CA TRP A 105 -2.82 23.99 -4.49
C TRP A 105 -2.84 25.49 -4.18
N ASP A 106 -1.67 26.03 -4.02
CA ASP A 106 -1.42 27.40 -3.65
C ASP A 106 -0.52 28.11 -4.68
N LYS A 107 -0.17 29.35 -4.38
CA LYS A 107 0.71 30.14 -5.24
C LYS A 107 2.11 29.54 -5.37
N ALA A 108 2.63 28.88 -4.32
CA ALA A 108 3.95 28.24 -4.39
C ALA A 108 3.93 27.03 -5.33
N THR A 109 2.82 26.26 -5.34
CA THR A 109 2.60 25.18 -6.31
C THR A 109 2.58 25.73 -7.75
N GLU A 110 1.76 26.74 -8.02
CA GLU A 110 1.70 27.35 -9.34
C GLU A 110 3.06 27.90 -9.80
N ASP A 111 3.79 28.56 -8.91
CA ASP A 111 5.11 29.12 -9.21
C ASP A 111 6.14 28.02 -9.52
N SER A 112 6.09 26.88 -8.83
CA SER A 112 6.98 25.76 -9.10
C SER A 112 6.72 25.13 -10.49
N PHE A 113 5.46 25.03 -10.91
CA PHE A 113 5.12 24.61 -12.28
C PHE A 113 5.57 25.63 -13.33
N LYS A 114 5.42 26.93 -13.06
CA LYS A 114 5.85 28.00 -13.97
C LYS A 114 7.37 28.07 -14.13
N GLU A 115 8.11 27.62 -13.14
CA GLU A 115 9.57 27.48 -13.26
C GLU A 115 9.95 26.37 -14.26
N LEU A 116 9.19 25.27 -14.31
CA LEU A 116 9.37 24.20 -15.29
C LEU A 116 8.86 24.62 -16.69
N ASP A 117 7.69 25.21 -16.74
CA ASP A 117 7.03 25.67 -17.96
C ASP A 117 6.48 27.10 -17.79
N PRO A 118 7.23 28.13 -18.24
CA PRO A 118 6.79 29.53 -18.17
C PRO A 118 5.50 29.85 -18.94
N THR A 119 5.07 28.97 -19.86
CA THR A 119 3.81 29.14 -20.61
C THR A 119 2.59 28.86 -19.73
N GLY A 120 2.75 28.07 -18.66
CA GLY A 120 1.69 27.63 -17.76
C GLY A 120 0.86 26.46 -18.31
N ALA A 121 1.25 25.89 -19.43
CA ALA A 121 0.51 24.76 -20.04
C ALA A 121 0.56 23.50 -19.16
N GLU A 122 1.71 23.19 -18.55
CA GLU A 122 1.86 22.06 -17.63
C GLU A 122 0.97 22.22 -16.40
N TRP A 123 0.89 23.43 -15.83
CA TRP A 123 0.01 23.70 -14.70
C TRP A 123 -1.47 23.55 -15.05
N ALA A 124 -1.90 24.06 -16.20
CA ALA A 124 -3.28 23.90 -16.66
C ALA A 124 -3.61 22.41 -16.90
N ALA A 125 -2.71 21.67 -17.55
CA ALA A 125 -2.89 20.24 -17.79
C ALA A 125 -2.96 19.43 -16.48
N TRP A 126 -2.15 19.79 -15.47
CA TRP A 126 -2.18 19.18 -14.14
C TRP A 126 -3.54 19.39 -13.46
N GLN A 127 -4.04 20.63 -13.44
CA GLN A 127 -5.33 20.95 -12.84
C GLN A 127 -6.47 20.19 -13.54
N ASP A 128 -6.52 20.18 -14.87
CA ASP A 128 -7.54 19.47 -15.61
C ASP A 128 -7.50 17.96 -15.35
N PHE A 129 -6.31 17.37 -15.36
CA PHE A 129 -6.12 15.94 -15.13
C PHE A 129 -6.60 15.52 -13.73
N TYR A 130 -6.11 16.17 -12.68
CA TYR A 130 -6.47 15.79 -11.32
C TYR A 130 -7.90 16.17 -10.93
N ASN A 131 -8.51 17.18 -11.56
CA ASN A 131 -9.94 17.46 -11.41
C ASN A 131 -10.80 16.33 -12.03
N GLU A 132 -10.44 15.82 -13.21
CA GLU A 132 -11.09 14.65 -13.82
C GLU A 132 -10.96 13.41 -12.91
N ILE A 133 -9.75 13.15 -12.38
CA ILE A 133 -9.51 12.02 -11.46
C ILE A 133 -10.32 12.17 -10.16
N ALA A 134 -10.37 13.36 -9.57
CA ALA A 134 -11.14 13.60 -8.35
C ALA A 134 -12.65 13.37 -8.58
N GLU A 135 -13.20 13.83 -9.70
CA GLU A 135 -14.60 13.55 -10.05
C GLU A 135 -14.85 12.04 -10.21
N PHE A 136 -13.93 11.34 -10.86
CA PHE A 136 -14.03 9.89 -11.03
C PHE A 136 -13.94 9.16 -9.68
N ALA A 137 -13.01 9.55 -8.80
CA ALA A 137 -12.83 8.96 -7.48
C ALA A 137 -14.10 9.08 -6.62
N VAL A 138 -14.75 10.25 -6.62
CA VAL A 138 -16.03 10.47 -5.91
C VAL A 138 -17.12 9.52 -6.41
N LYS A 139 -17.18 9.25 -7.70
CA LYS A 139 -18.20 8.36 -8.30
C LYS A 139 -17.92 6.88 -8.04
N ILE A 140 -16.66 6.46 -8.05
CA ILE A 140 -16.30 5.03 -7.90
C ILE A 140 -16.21 4.59 -6.45
N ALA A 141 -15.76 5.47 -5.53
CA ALA A 141 -15.50 5.12 -4.14
C ALA A 141 -16.71 4.45 -3.42
N PRO A 142 -17.97 4.89 -3.61
CA PRO A 142 -19.12 4.22 -3.00
C PRO A 142 -19.27 2.76 -3.41
N SER A 143 -18.87 2.38 -4.62
CA SER A 143 -19.00 0.99 -5.10
C SER A 143 -18.08 0.00 -4.37
N MET A 144 -17.08 0.50 -3.64
CA MET A 144 -16.07 -0.34 -3.00
C MET A 144 -16.61 -1.24 -1.88
N LEU A 145 -17.69 -0.83 -1.22
CA LEU A 145 -18.33 -1.55 -0.10
C LEU A 145 -19.67 -2.21 -0.49
N HIS A 146 -19.99 -2.27 -1.77
CA HIS A 146 -21.21 -2.89 -2.28
C HIS A 146 -20.90 -4.13 -3.14
N PRO A 147 -21.88 -4.99 -3.45
CA PRO A 147 -21.70 -6.07 -4.42
C PRO A 147 -21.09 -5.56 -5.73
N LEU A 148 -20.19 -6.35 -6.32
CA LEU A 148 -19.53 -5.98 -7.56
C LEU A 148 -20.52 -5.75 -8.68
N LYS A 149 -20.45 -4.59 -9.31
CA LYS A 149 -21.09 -4.34 -10.60
C LYS A 149 -20.28 -4.98 -11.72
N SER A 150 -20.93 -5.30 -12.82
CA SER A 150 -20.20 -5.68 -14.02
C SER A 150 -19.50 -4.45 -14.61
N ARG A 151 -18.52 -4.69 -15.49
CA ARG A 151 -17.79 -3.64 -16.20
C ARG A 151 -18.72 -2.68 -16.91
N SER A 152 -19.71 -3.21 -17.63
CA SER A 152 -20.70 -2.42 -18.37
C SER A 152 -21.63 -1.62 -17.45
N GLU A 153 -22.08 -2.20 -16.34
CA GLU A 153 -22.92 -1.54 -15.33
C GLU A 153 -22.15 -0.37 -14.67
N LEU A 154 -20.91 -0.61 -14.23
CA LEU A 154 -20.11 0.41 -13.56
C LEU A 154 -19.73 1.55 -14.53
N LYS A 155 -19.37 1.22 -15.78
CA LYS A 155 -19.10 2.21 -16.85
C LYS A 155 -20.29 3.12 -17.11
N ALA A 156 -21.48 2.54 -17.18
CA ALA A 156 -22.72 3.31 -17.39
C ALA A 156 -23.06 4.22 -16.19
N GLU A 157 -22.84 3.75 -14.98
CA GLU A 157 -23.11 4.51 -13.74
C GLU A 157 -22.15 5.69 -13.56
N ILE A 158 -20.85 5.46 -13.75
CA ILE A 158 -19.81 6.50 -13.63
C ILE A 158 -20.04 7.58 -14.70
N ASN A 159 -20.43 7.19 -15.91
CA ASN A 159 -20.76 8.08 -17.02
C ASN A 159 -19.69 9.17 -17.28
N MET A 160 -18.42 8.76 -17.33
CA MET A 160 -17.26 9.57 -17.67
C MET A 160 -16.45 8.88 -18.77
N PRO A 161 -16.94 8.82 -20.02
CA PRO A 161 -16.37 7.96 -21.06
C PRO A 161 -14.91 8.25 -21.39
N LYS A 162 -14.49 9.54 -21.37
CA LYS A 162 -13.10 9.93 -21.60
C LYS A 162 -12.18 9.42 -20.48
N VAL A 163 -12.57 9.60 -19.20
CA VAL A 163 -11.78 9.17 -18.05
C VAL A 163 -11.76 7.64 -17.96
N TRP A 164 -12.89 7.00 -18.25
CA TRP A 164 -12.95 5.55 -18.31
C TRP A 164 -11.98 4.99 -19.36
N ASP A 165 -11.89 5.61 -20.53
CA ASP A 165 -10.99 5.18 -21.59
C ASP A 165 -9.55 5.11 -21.12
N TYR A 166 -8.99 6.21 -20.61
CA TYR A 166 -7.59 6.23 -20.22
C TYR A 166 -7.28 5.55 -18.89
N LEU A 167 -8.26 5.33 -18.00
CA LEU A 167 -8.05 4.58 -16.76
C LEU A 167 -8.30 3.08 -16.91
N MET A 168 -9.20 2.65 -17.81
CA MET A 168 -9.73 1.28 -17.83
C MET A 168 -9.49 0.53 -19.15
N GLU A 169 -9.19 1.23 -20.26
CA GLU A 169 -9.20 0.63 -21.59
C GLU A 169 -7.84 0.68 -22.29
N ARG A 170 -6.98 1.64 -21.94
CA ARG A 170 -5.64 1.81 -22.53
C ARG A 170 -4.60 2.17 -21.48
N PRO A 171 -3.30 1.90 -21.74
CA PRO A 171 -2.23 2.20 -20.78
C PRO A 171 -2.19 3.67 -20.38
N ILE A 172 -2.01 3.94 -19.07
CA ILE A 172 -1.99 5.31 -18.54
C ILE A 172 -0.81 6.13 -19.05
N GLY A 173 0.30 5.49 -19.41
CA GLY A 173 1.46 6.15 -20.01
C GLY A 173 1.10 6.92 -21.29
N GLU A 174 0.20 6.40 -22.12
CA GLU A 174 -0.27 7.08 -23.33
C GLU A 174 -0.98 8.41 -22.99
N GLU A 175 -1.82 8.43 -21.97
CA GLU A 175 -2.52 9.65 -21.54
C GLU A 175 -1.56 10.64 -20.90
N ILE A 176 -0.63 10.17 -20.06
CA ILE A 176 0.39 11.01 -19.44
C ILE A 176 1.22 11.71 -20.51
N GLU A 177 1.71 10.98 -21.51
CA GLU A 177 2.52 11.56 -22.60
C GLU A 177 1.72 12.50 -23.50
N ALA A 178 0.44 12.22 -23.73
CA ALA A 178 -0.41 13.08 -24.54
C ALA A 178 -0.68 14.43 -23.88
N ARG A 179 -0.88 14.46 -22.56
CA ARG A 179 -1.24 15.66 -21.81
C ARG A 179 -0.05 16.50 -21.38
N PHE A 180 1.03 15.87 -20.92
CA PHE A 180 2.17 16.53 -20.33
C PHE A 180 3.40 16.50 -21.23
N LYS A 181 4.24 17.52 -21.18
CA LYS A 181 5.47 17.60 -21.97
C LYS A 181 6.72 17.46 -21.12
N ASP A 182 6.66 17.93 -19.88
CA ASP A 182 7.77 17.86 -18.96
C ASP A 182 7.92 16.44 -18.39
N ASP A 183 9.11 15.85 -18.54
CA ASP A 183 9.42 14.48 -18.14
C ASP A 183 9.33 14.27 -16.60
N LEU A 184 9.64 15.29 -15.80
CA LEU A 184 9.50 15.25 -14.35
C LEU A 184 8.02 15.23 -13.94
N VAL A 185 7.19 16.10 -14.56
CA VAL A 185 5.74 16.13 -14.29
C VAL A 185 5.10 14.80 -14.63
N ARG A 186 5.45 14.23 -15.79
CA ARG A 186 5.01 12.88 -16.20
C ARG A 186 5.39 11.82 -15.15
N GLY A 187 6.62 11.89 -14.65
CA GLY A 187 7.14 10.93 -13.67
C GLY A 187 6.39 11.02 -12.34
N VAL A 188 6.15 12.22 -11.82
CA VAL A 188 5.39 12.42 -10.57
C VAL A 188 3.98 11.83 -10.65
N ILE A 189 3.33 11.90 -11.82
CA ILE A 189 2.03 11.25 -12.02
C ILE A 189 2.19 9.72 -12.07
N LEU A 190 3.23 9.24 -12.77
CA LEU A 190 3.45 7.80 -12.97
C LEU A 190 3.77 7.08 -11.66
N THR A 191 4.42 7.72 -10.68
CA THR A 191 4.82 7.04 -9.42
C THR A 191 3.63 6.47 -8.67
N ASP A 192 2.46 7.13 -8.65
CA ASP A 192 1.22 6.59 -8.08
C ASP A 192 0.76 5.28 -8.75
N ALA A 193 1.21 5.01 -9.98
CA ALA A 193 0.93 3.79 -10.71
C ALA A 193 1.93 2.65 -10.43
N LEU A 194 3.02 2.92 -9.73
CA LEU A 194 4.14 1.98 -9.56
C LEU A 194 4.31 1.45 -8.14
N ILE A 195 3.72 2.10 -7.14
CA ILE A 195 3.88 1.70 -5.73
C ILE A 195 3.22 0.34 -5.48
N GLY A 196 4.04 -0.66 -5.19
CA GLY A 196 3.60 -2.04 -4.97
C GLY A 196 3.37 -2.85 -6.25
N THR A 197 3.61 -2.28 -7.41
CA THR A 197 3.38 -2.91 -8.71
C THR A 197 4.64 -2.89 -9.55
N PHE A 198 5.05 -4.04 -10.07
CA PHE A 198 6.16 -4.17 -11.03
C PHE A 198 5.60 -4.11 -12.46
N ALA A 199 5.47 -2.91 -12.98
CA ALA A 199 4.87 -2.66 -14.30
C ALA A 199 5.53 -1.46 -15.00
N SER A 200 5.48 -1.45 -16.32
CA SER A 200 5.72 -0.27 -17.15
C SER A 200 4.47 0.61 -17.18
N ALA A 201 4.64 1.91 -17.47
CA ALA A 201 3.55 2.85 -17.75
C ALA A 201 2.61 2.37 -18.87
N TYR A 202 3.09 1.47 -19.73
CA TYR A 202 2.36 0.91 -20.88
C TYR A 202 1.71 -0.46 -20.60
N GLU A 203 1.69 -0.90 -19.32
CA GLU A 203 1.00 -2.10 -18.89
C GLU A 203 -0.24 -1.73 -18.06
N MET A 204 -1.39 -2.37 -18.33
CA MET A 204 -2.66 -2.05 -17.64
C MET A 204 -2.59 -2.23 -16.12
N GLN A 205 -1.62 -2.97 -15.62
CA GLN A 205 -1.40 -3.13 -14.19
C GLN A 205 -1.00 -1.80 -13.52
N ALA A 206 -0.29 -0.92 -14.23
CA ALA A 206 -0.01 0.44 -13.77
C ALA A 206 -1.30 1.26 -13.60
N ASN A 207 -2.26 1.13 -14.54
CA ASN A 207 -3.56 1.80 -14.42
C ASN A 207 -4.32 1.38 -13.16
N ILE A 208 -4.31 0.07 -12.85
CA ILE A 208 -5.03 -0.46 -11.68
C ILE A 208 -4.39 0.07 -10.40
N CYS A 209 -3.05 0.07 -10.32
CA CYS A 209 -2.32 0.61 -9.18
C CYS A 209 -2.61 2.10 -8.99
N PHE A 210 -2.52 2.90 -10.05
CA PHE A 210 -2.86 4.32 -10.07
C PHE A 210 -4.27 4.59 -9.55
N LEU A 211 -5.25 3.83 -10.04
CA LEU A 211 -6.63 3.96 -9.59
C LEU A 211 -6.78 3.77 -8.07
N TYR A 212 -6.20 2.71 -7.50
CA TYR A 212 -6.31 2.45 -6.06
C TYR A 212 -5.61 3.51 -5.21
N HIS A 213 -4.51 4.10 -5.69
CA HIS A 213 -3.84 5.19 -4.98
C HIS A 213 -4.68 6.48 -4.96
N LEU A 214 -5.47 6.74 -5.99
CA LEU A 214 -6.22 7.99 -6.15
C LEU A 214 -7.69 7.93 -5.69
N ILE A 215 -8.29 6.75 -5.52
CA ILE A 215 -9.66 6.65 -5.00
C ILE A 215 -9.76 7.28 -3.60
N GLY A 216 -8.84 6.95 -2.69
CA GLY A 216 -8.61 7.59 -1.40
C GLY A 216 -9.89 7.99 -0.65
N ASN A 217 -10.84 7.09 -0.42
CA ASN A 217 -12.16 7.39 0.17
C ASN A 217 -12.95 8.47 -0.61
N GLY A 218 -12.71 8.59 -1.91
CA GLY A 218 -13.29 9.59 -2.80
C GLY A 218 -12.61 10.96 -2.77
N THR A 219 -11.57 11.15 -1.97
CA THR A 219 -10.87 12.44 -1.81
C THR A 219 -9.44 12.44 -2.29
N GLY A 220 -8.84 11.27 -2.53
CA GLY A 220 -7.41 11.12 -2.83
C GLY A 220 -6.48 11.56 -1.69
N GLU A 221 -7.00 11.81 -0.49
CA GLU A 221 -6.23 12.36 0.62
C GLU A 221 -5.45 11.28 1.37
N TRP A 222 -4.15 11.45 1.47
CA TRP A 222 -3.27 10.56 2.21
C TRP A 222 -3.12 11.03 3.67
N LYS A 223 -3.57 10.18 4.61
CA LYS A 223 -3.56 10.45 6.05
C LYS A 223 -2.63 9.50 6.78
N VAL A 224 -2.10 9.98 7.89
CA VAL A 224 -1.26 9.21 8.81
C VAL A 224 -2.03 8.99 10.11
N PRO A 225 -2.10 7.77 10.66
CA PRO A 225 -2.67 7.57 11.99
C PRO A 225 -1.69 8.09 13.06
N ARG A 226 -2.18 8.87 14.03
CA ARG A 226 -1.35 9.30 15.18
C ARG A 226 -0.85 8.08 15.95
N GLY A 227 0.44 8.02 16.24
CA GLY A 227 1.10 6.87 16.86
C GLY A 227 1.51 5.78 15.85
N GLY A 228 1.50 6.11 14.54
CA GLY A 228 1.87 5.18 13.46
C GLY A 228 0.80 4.13 13.16
N MET A 229 1.08 3.24 12.24
CA MET A 229 0.12 2.22 11.79
C MET A 229 -0.29 1.23 12.88
N GLY A 230 0.58 0.99 13.85
CA GLY A 230 0.27 0.16 15.02
C GLY A 230 -0.88 0.71 15.88
N ALA A 231 -1.14 2.03 15.85
CA ALA A 231 -2.28 2.62 16.54
C ALA A 231 -3.61 2.16 15.91
N LEU A 232 -3.69 2.08 14.58
CA LEU A 232 -4.84 1.49 13.89
C LEU A 232 -5.04 0.03 14.27
N VAL A 233 -3.96 -0.77 14.29
CA VAL A 233 -4.04 -2.19 14.68
C VAL A 233 -4.55 -2.36 16.11
N LYS A 234 -4.01 -1.58 17.07
CA LYS A 234 -4.47 -1.60 18.47
C LYS A 234 -5.97 -1.32 18.57
N GLU A 235 -6.45 -0.36 17.80
CA GLU A 235 -7.87 0.00 17.78
C GLU A 235 -8.74 -1.09 17.16
N LEU A 236 -8.30 -1.70 16.04
CA LEU A 236 -8.98 -2.85 15.44
C LEU A 236 -9.04 -4.05 16.41
N VAL A 237 -7.96 -4.34 17.11
CA VAL A 237 -7.94 -5.39 18.16
C VAL A 237 -8.91 -5.07 19.29
N ARG A 238 -8.93 -3.81 19.74
CA ARG A 238 -9.86 -3.38 20.79
C ARG A 238 -11.32 -3.64 20.41
N VAL A 239 -11.74 -3.23 19.21
CA VAL A 239 -13.13 -3.40 18.79
C VAL A 239 -13.47 -4.87 18.50
N ALA A 240 -12.53 -5.63 17.91
CA ALA A 240 -12.71 -7.07 17.67
C ALA A 240 -12.89 -7.83 18.98
N THR A 241 -12.03 -7.59 19.97
CA THR A 241 -12.12 -8.22 21.30
C THR A 241 -13.40 -7.82 22.03
N ALA A 242 -13.78 -6.54 21.97
CA ALA A 242 -15.03 -6.06 22.56
C ALA A 242 -16.28 -6.68 21.92
N ALA A 243 -16.20 -7.07 20.64
CA ALA A 243 -17.27 -7.79 19.94
C ALA A 243 -17.28 -9.30 20.21
N GLY A 244 -16.31 -9.83 20.98
CA GLY A 244 -16.24 -11.25 21.36
C GLY A 244 -15.41 -12.12 20.40
N VAL A 245 -14.58 -11.51 19.52
CA VAL A 245 -13.66 -12.26 18.65
C VAL A 245 -12.57 -12.92 19.50
N GLU A 246 -12.36 -14.22 19.30
CA GLU A 246 -11.21 -14.93 19.86
C GLU A 246 -9.99 -14.74 18.95
N ILE A 247 -8.88 -14.23 19.51
CA ILE A 247 -7.63 -14.03 18.78
C ILE A 247 -6.58 -14.98 19.35
N ARG A 248 -6.06 -15.88 18.51
CA ARG A 248 -4.99 -16.83 18.86
C ARG A 248 -3.75 -16.48 18.05
N VAL A 249 -2.72 -16.00 18.73
CA VAL A 249 -1.37 -15.80 18.20
C VAL A 249 -0.55 -17.07 18.31
N ASN A 250 0.61 -17.16 17.63
CA ASN A 250 1.44 -18.37 17.55
C ASN A 250 0.62 -19.62 17.15
N SER A 251 -0.38 -19.43 16.28
CA SER A 251 -1.36 -20.43 15.90
C SER A 251 -1.38 -20.62 14.38
N LYS A 252 -0.21 -20.98 13.86
CA LYS A 252 -0.01 -21.13 12.41
C LYS A 252 -0.80 -22.31 11.86
N VAL A 253 -1.67 -22.03 10.90
CA VAL A 253 -2.43 -23.04 10.18
C VAL A 253 -1.52 -23.79 9.23
N SER A 254 -1.55 -25.12 9.27
CA SER A 254 -0.77 -26.02 8.41
C SER A 254 -1.62 -26.64 7.29
N SER A 255 -2.93 -26.82 7.50
CA SER A 255 -3.82 -27.31 6.45
C SER A 255 -5.27 -26.86 6.65
N VAL A 256 -6.02 -26.83 5.55
CA VAL A 256 -7.46 -26.58 5.51
C VAL A 256 -8.13 -27.64 4.67
N THR A 257 -9.13 -28.30 5.22
CA THR A 257 -9.98 -29.27 4.51
C THR A 257 -11.45 -28.90 4.69
N THR A 258 -12.28 -29.14 3.69
CA THR A 258 -13.71 -28.84 3.70
C THR A 258 -14.51 -30.08 3.44
N THR A 259 -15.70 -30.15 4.04
CA THR A 259 -16.75 -31.13 3.78
C THR A 259 -18.02 -30.37 3.37
N ALA A 260 -19.10 -31.07 3.09
CA ALA A 260 -20.40 -30.43 2.86
C ALA A 260 -20.89 -29.62 4.08
N ASP A 261 -20.49 -30.01 5.30
CA ASP A 261 -21.05 -29.45 6.54
C ASP A 261 -20.14 -28.42 7.21
N HIS A 262 -18.83 -28.59 7.14
CA HIS A 262 -17.86 -27.75 7.86
C HIS A 262 -16.49 -27.73 7.20
N ALA A 263 -15.66 -26.78 7.61
CA ALA A 263 -14.24 -26.72 7.36
C ALA A 263 -13.46 -27.15 8.63
N THR A 264 -12.30 -27.80 8.42
CA THR A 264 -11.35 -28.15 9.48
C THR A 264 -10.01 -27.48 9.17
N LEU A 265 -9.52 -26.69 10.14
CA LEU A 265 -8.19 -26.08 10.10
C LEU A 265 -7.30 -26.85 11.09
N THR A 266 -6.16 -27.36 10.60
CA THR A 266 -5.15 -27.99 11.46
C THR A 266 -4.01 -27.00 11.67
N LEU A 267 -3.56 -26.85 12.91
CA LEU A 267 -2.41 -26.00 13.27
C LEU A 267 -1.11 -26.81 13.21
N GLU A 268 0.04 -26.14 13.25
CA GLU A 268 1.36 -26.82 13.28
C GLU A 268 1.57 -27.70 14.50
N ASP A 269 0.91 -27.43 15.63
CA ASP A 269 0.91 -28.27 16.84
C ASP A 269 -0.06 -29.46 16.79
N ALA A 270 -0.63 -29.74 15.63
CA ALA A 270 -1.64 -30.76 15.37
C ALA A 270 -3.01 -30.50 16.04
N THR A 271 -3.24 -29.35 16.66
CA THR A 271 -4.56 -28.94 17.13
C THR A 271 -5.49 -28.70 15.93
N SER A 272 -6.75 -29.08 16.05
CA SER A 272 -7.75 -28.88 15.01
C SER A 272 -8.92 -28.00 15.49
N ILE A 273 -9.35 -27.09 14.61
CA ILE A 273 -10.48 -26.18 14.79
C ILE A 273 -11.46 -26.45 13.68
N THR A 274 -12.75 -26.48 14.00
CA THR A 274 -13.81 -26.62 13.00
C THR A 274 -14.59 -25.31 12.88
N SER A 275 -15.03 -24.98 11.68
CA SER A 275 -15.90 -23.82 11.44
C SER A 275 -16.84 -24.05 10.27
N SER A 276 -17.94 -23.28 10.22
CA SER A 276 -18.85 -23.31 9.07
C SER A 276 -18.21 -22.67 7.84
N TYR A 277 -17.44 -21.59 8.05
CA TYR A 277 -16.75 -20.86 6.99
C TYR A 277 -15.30 -20.54 7.39
N VAL A 278 -14.47 -20.37 6.38
CA VAL A 278 -13.06 -19.93 6.51
C VAL A 278 -12.87 -18.66 5.72
N LEU A 279 -12.28 -17.65 6.35
CA LEU A 279 -11.78 -16.47 5.67
C LEU A 279 -10.25 -16.50 5.61
N SER A 280 -9.66 -16.36 4.43
CA SER A 280 -8.22 -16.27 4.27
C SER A 280 -7.78 -14.82 4.12
N ASN A 281 -7.06 -14.30 5.12
CA ASN A 281 -6.32 -13.05 5.02
C ASN A 281 -4.88 -13.28 4.52
N ALA A 282 -4.48 -14.54 4.35
CA ALA A 282 -3.25 -14.92 3.68
C ALA A 282 -3.39 -14.84 2.15
N ALA A 283 -2.26 -14.72 1.45
CA ALA A 283 -2.24 -14.67 0.00
C ALA A 283 -2.86 -15.92 -0.65
N PRO A 284 -3.46 -15.79 -1.86
CA PRO A 284 -4.06 -16.92 -2.57
C PRO A 284 -3.12 -18.11 -2.76
N GLN A 285 -1.82 -17.87 -2.95
CA GLN A 285 -0.78 -18.91 -3.06
C GLN A 285 -0.61 -19.68 -1.74
N VAL A 286 -0.69 -18.98 -0.62
CA VAL A 286 -0.62 -19.58 0.73
C VAL A 286 -1.87 -20.42 0.98
N LEU A 287 -3.05 -19.87 0.70
CA LEU A 287 -4.32 -20.60 0.83
C LEU A 287 -4.33 -21.88 -0.02
N ALA A 288 -3.87 -21.81 -1.27
CA ALA A 288 -3.80 -22.98 -2.14
C ALA A 288 -2.90 -24.07 -1.56
N ARG A 289 -1.74 -23.71 -1.00
CA ARG A 289 -0.84 -24.65 -0.30
C ARG A 289 -1.53 -25.29 0.91
N LEU A 290 -2.22 -24.49 1.73
CA LEU A 290 -2.95 -25.00 2.90
C LEU A 290 -4.07 -25.98 2.52
N ARG A 291 -4.69 -25.79 1.36
CA ARG A 291 -5.72 -26.69 0.80
C ARG A 291 -5.15 -27.88 0.04
N GLY A 292 -3.84 -27.96 -0.18
CA GLY A 292 -3.21 -28.98 -1.03
C GLY A 292 -3.62 -28.87 -2.50
N THR A 293 -4.04 -27.67 -2.97
CA THR A 293 -4.43 -27.40 -4.35
C THR A 293 -3.28 -26.73 -5.12
N LYS A 294 -3.40 -26.68 -6.45
CA LYS A 294 -2.39 -26.00 -7.27
C LYS A 294 -2.37 -24.49 -6.94
N ALA A 295 -1.25 -24.02 -6.45
CA ALA A 295 -1.06 -22.60 -6.18
C ALA A 295 -1.02 -21.81 -7.49
N PRO A 296 -1.65 -20.60 -7.55
CA PRO A 296 -1.40 -19.66 -8.63
C PRO A 296 0.08 -19.21 -8.61
N ALA A 297 0.57 -18.68 -9.73
CA ALA A 297 1.91 -18.11 -9.77
C ALA A 297 2.05 -17.01 -8.72
N SER A 298 3.19 -16.99 -8.03
CA SER A 298 3.55 -15.85 -7.20
C SER A 298 4.08 -14.73 -8.11
N LEU A 299 3.46 -13.57 -8.01
CA LEU A 299 3.89 -12.40 -8.78
C LEU A 299 4.89 -11.59 -7.96
N GLU A 300 5.81 -10.93 -8.66
CA GLU A 300 6.89 -10.20 -8.03
C GLU A 300 6.38 -9.06 -7.15
N GLY A 301 6.85 -9.00 -5.91
CA GLY A 301 6.86 -7.75 -5.15
C GLY A 301 7.87 -6.80 -5.78
N SER A 302 7.55 -5.53 -5.87
CA SER A 302 8.33 -4.56 -6.63
C SER A 302 9.12 -3.59 -5.78
N GLN A 303 9.14 -3.77 -4.46
CA GLN A 303 9.62 -2.72 -3.56
C GLN A 303 10.61 -3.25 -2.53
N MET A 304 11.76 -2.59 -2.49
CA MET A 304 12.63 -2.58 -1.33
C MET A 304 12.13 -1.53 -0.32
N ASN A 305 12.18 -1.85 0.95
CA ASN A 305 11.86 -0.94 2.04
C ASN A 305 13.10 -0.57 2.83
N ILE A 306 13.31 0.73 3.04
CA ILE A 306 14.40 1.23 3.86
C ILE A 306 13.83 2.17 4.92
N ASN A 307 14.06 1.84 6.19
CA ASN A 307 13.78 2.71 7.32
C ASN A 307 15.07 3.36 7.80
N ILE A 308 15.04 4.67 7.96
CA ILE A 308 16.20 5.46 8.38
C ILE A 308 15.80 6.33 9.58
N LEU A 309 16.63 6.35 10.61
CA LEU A 309 16.59 7.34 11.67
C LEU A 309 17.68 8.38 11.41
N LEU A 310 17.28 9.62 11.30
CA LEU A 310 18.16 10.76 11.02
C LEU A 310 18.38 11.60 12.29
N LYS A 311 19.59 12.09 12.50
CA LYS A 311 19.90 13.08 13.56
C LYS A 311 19.33 14.46 13.24
N SER A 312 19.14 14.77 11.96
CA SER A 312 18.49 15.99 11.44
C SER A 312 18.11 15.79 9.98
N LEU A 313 17.22 16.61 9.45
CA LEU A 313 16.93 16.60 8.00
C LEU A 313 18.13 17.12 7.21
N PRO A 314 18.46 16.48 6.06
CA PRO A 314 19.53 16.93 5.18
C PRO A 314 19.13 18.22 4.46
N GLN A 315 20.13 19.09 4.16
CA GLN A 315 19.94 20.30 3.36
C GLN A 315 19.93 19.98 1.87
N LEU A 316 19.00 20.63 1.13
CA LEU A 316 18.86 20.45 -0.31
C LEU A 316 19.62 21.51 -1.09
N LYS A 317 20.20 21.14 -2.23
CA LYS A 317 20.87 22.06 -3.17
C LYS A 317 19.94 23.15 -3.72
N SER A 318 18.64 22.84 -3.84
CA SER A 318 17.60 23.81 -4.25
C SER A 318 17.40 24.95 -3.25
N GLY A 319 17.92 24.82 -2.01
CA GLY A 319 17.76 25.81 -0.95
C GLY A 319 16.37 25.89 -0.32
N ILE A 320 15.43 25.01 -0.71
CA ILE A 320 14.12 24.90 -0.04
C ILE A 320 14.32 24.44 1.42
N ASP A 321 13.49 24.90 2.33
CA ASP A 321 13.45 24.38 3.70
C ASP A 321 13.18 22.85 3.67
N PRO A 322 14.07 22.03 4.23
CA PRO A 322 13.87 20.58 4.28
C PRO A 322 12.56 20.16 4.92
N ARG A 323 12.05 20.95 5.87
CA ARG A 323 10.74 20.70 6.51
C ARG A 323 9.57 20.81 5.54
N LEU A 324 9.69 21.64 4.51
CA LEU A 324 8.69 21.72 3.43
C LEU A 324 8.89 20.59 2.42
N ALA A 325 10.15 20.36 2.01
CA ALA A 325 10.45 19.35 1.00
C ALA A 325 10.06 17.92 1.46
N PHE A 326 10.31 17.59 2.73
CA PHE A 326 10.01 16.26 3.28
C PHE A 326 8.65 16.16 3.99
N ALA A 327 7.82 17.22 3.97
CA ALA A 327 6.50 17.21 4.61
C ALA A 327 5.45 16.36 3.86
N GLY A 328 5.67 16.14 2.57
CA GLY A 328 4.87 15.26 1.71
C GLY A 328 5.64 14.03 1.29
N THR A 329 5.34 13.54 0.10
CA THR A 329 6.14 12.53 -0.58
C THR A 329 7.33 13.21 -1.23
N PHE A 330 8.53 12.76 -0.92
CA PHE A 330 9.75 13.25 -1.58
C PHE A 330 10.15 12.24 -2.66
N HIS A 331 10.23 12.70 -3.91
CA HIS A 331 10.56 11.88 -5.07
C HIS A 331 11.99 12.15 -5.53
N ALA A 332 12.78 11.14 -5.78
CA ALA A 332 14.09 11.29 -6.37
C ALA A 332 14.34 10.25 -7.47
N HIS A 333 14.94 10.67 -8.57
CA HIS A 333 15.17 9.84 -9.75
C HIS A 333 13.88 9.24 -10.34
N GLU A 334 12.82 10.01 -10.38
CA GLU A 334 11.47 9.58 -10.76
C GLU A 334 10.90 10.39 -11.94
N SER A 335 11.73 10.85 -12.89
CA SER A 335 11.19 11.27 -14.17
C SER A 335 10.60 10.07 -14.92
N PHE A 336 9.68 10.29 -15.85
CA PHE A 336 9.03 9.23 -16.63
C PHE A 336 10.05 8.32 -17.31
N ALA A 337 11.04 8.92 -17.97
CA ALA A 337 12.11 8.18 -18.65
C ALA A 337 12.98 7.37 -17.66
N GLN A 338 13.24 7.91 -16.46
CA GLN A 338 13.99 7.20 -15.43
C GLN A 338 13.22 6.00 -14.89
N CYS A 339 11.92 6.12 -14.63
CA CYS A 339 11.07 5.02 -14.21
C CYS A 339 11.04 3.90 -15.26
N GLU A 340 10.83 4.23 -16.54
CA GLU A 340 10.79 3.23 -17.62
C GLU A 340 12.15 2.56 -17.86
N SER A 341 13.26 3.33 -17.81
CA SER A 341 14.60 2.75 -17.91
C SER A 341 14.90 1.78 -16.78
N THR A 342 14.57 2.18 -15.54
CA THR A 342 14.79 1.33 -14.35
C THR A 342 13.92 0.06 -14.39
N PHE A 343 12.68 0.17 -14.87
CA PHE A 343 11.84 -1.00 -15.10
C PHE A 343 12.48 -1.96 -16.11
N ALA A 344 12.99 -1.44 -17.23
CA ALA A 344 13.63 -2.27 -18.26
C ALA A 344 14.88 -2.99 -17.72
N ASP A 345 15.74 -2.29 -16.96
CA ASP A 345 16.91 -2.89 -16.31
C ASP A 345 16.51 -4.01 -15.36
N ALA A 346 15.58 -3.74 -14.45
CA ALA A 346 15.10 -4.71 -13.47
C ALA A 346 14.42 -5.91 -14.14
N LYS A 347 13.63 -5.69 -15.18
CA LYS A 347 12.99 -6.75 -15.98
C LYS A 347 14.02 -7.63 -16.69
N SER A 348 15.18 -7.07 -17.06
CA SER A 348 16.29 -7.85 -17.61
C SER A 348 17.10 -8.63 -16.56
N GLY A 349 16.78 -8.48 -15.27
CA GLY A 349 17.52 -9.08 -14.16
C GLY A 349 18.75 -8.29 -13.71
N THR A 350 18.85 -7.01 -14.11
CA THR A 350 19.97 -6.13 -13.74
C THR A 350 19.54 -5.19 -12.61
N MET A 351 20.30 -5.16 -11.52
CA MET A 351 20.11 -4.16 -10.47
C MET A 351 20.48 -2.77 -11.01
N PRO A 352 19.53 -1.83 -11.03
CA PRO A 352 19.80 -0.47 -11.54
C PRO A 352 20.87 0.24 -10.71
N GLY A 353 21.68 1.09 -11.36
CA GLY A 353 22.72 1.88 -10.67
C GLY A 353 22.16 3.04 -9.85
N MET A 354 20.98 3.52 -10.18
CA MET A 354 20.13 4.46 -9.42
C MET A 354 18.69 3.96 -9.45
N LEU A 355 17.99 4.12 -8.34
CA LEU A 355 16.58 3.69 -8.20
C LEU A 355 15.66 4.91 -8.19
N PRO A 356 14.49 4.84 -8.81
CA PRO A 356 13.38 5.70 -8.47
C PRO A 356 13.01 5.44 -7.02
N ILE A 357 12.96 6.50 -6.22
CA ILE A 357 12.70 6.38 -4.79
C ILE A 357 11.65 7.38 -4.33
N GLU A 358 10.70 6.86 -3.60
CA GLU A 358 9.67 7.62 -2.91
C GLU A 358 9.92 7.58 -1.40
N MET A 359 9.90 8.73 -0.75
CA MET A 359 10.27 8.85 0.66
C MET A 359 9.24 9.61 1.49
N TYR A 360 9.11 9.20 2.76
CA TYR A 360 8.19 9.79 3.73
C TYR A 360 8.90 10.11 5.04
N CYS A 361 8.84 11.37 5.47
CA CYS A 361 9.27 11.78 6.80
C CYS A 361 8.05 11.85 7.73
N HIS A 362 7.66 10.72 8.30
CA HIS A 362 6.45 10.63 9.11
C HIS A 362 6.49 11.52 10.35
N THR A 363 7.67 11.75 10.93
CA THR A 363 7.84 12.59 12.13
C THR A 363 7.54 14.07 11.91
N LEU A 364 7.53 14.55 10.67
CA LEU A 364 7.05 15.90 10.35
C LEU A 364 5.52 16.02 10.47
N THR A 365 4.80 14.92 10.28
CA THR A 365 3.34 14.87 10.44
C THR A 365 2.96 14.40 11.83
N ASP A 366 3.62 13.37 12.35
CA ASP A 366 3.35 12.78 13.66
C ASP A 366 4.66 12.47 14.40
N PRO A 367 5.16 13.41 15.22
CA PRO A 367 6.37 13.18 16.01
C PRO A 367 6.19 12.16 17.14
N SER A 368 4.94 11.77 17.49
CA SER A 368 4.67 10.87 18.62
C SER A 368 5.19 9.45 18.43
N ILE A 369 5.66 9.09 17.25
CA ILE A 369 6.35 7.81 16.97
C ILE A 369 7.79 7.78 17.50
N LEU A 370 8.34 8.91 17.94
CA LEU A 370 9.62 9.04 18.64
C LEU A 370 9.40 9.34 20.12
N SER A 371 10.36 8.89 20.97
CA SER A 371 10.41 9.34 22.36
C SER A 371 10.59 10.87 22.44
N THR A 372 10.18 11.46 23.57
CA THR A 372 10.35 12.89 23.83
C THR A 372 11.81 13.32 23.70
N GLU A 373 12.75 12.49 24.18
CA GLU A 373 14.18 12.75 24.10
C GLU A 373 14.68 12.88 22.65
N LEU A 374 14.26 11.95 21.76
CA LEU A 374 14.63 11.99 20.35
C LEU A 374 14.00 13.21 19.64
N GLN A 375 12.76 13.55 19.98
CA GLN A 375 12.09 14.75 19.46
C GLN A 375 12.83 16.03 19.84
N GLU A 376 13.22 16.19 21.13
CA GLU A 376 13.97 17.34 21.65
C GLU A 376 15.36 17.46 21.02
N GLN A 377 15.99 16.34 20.69
CA GLN A 377 17.28 16.29 19.98
C GLN A 377 17.13 16.54 18.46
N GLY A 378 15.91 16.67 17.93
CA GLY A 378 15.64 16.99 16.53
C GLY A 378 15.71 15.80 15.58
N TYR A 379 15.70 14.56 16.09
CA TYR A 379 15.68 13.37 15.25
C TYR A 379 14.45 13.32 14.36
N GLN A 380 14.61 12.71 13.18
CA GLN A 380 13.55 12.50 12.19
C GLN A 380 13.61 11.08 11.66
N THR A 381 12.46 10.57 11.21
CA THR A 381 12.42 9.29 10.48
C THR A 381 12.31 9.54 8.98
N LEU A 382 12.92 8.70 8.19
CA LEU A 382 12.72 8.67 6.75
C LEU A 382 12.46 7.23 6.32
N THR A 383 11.29 6.99 5.75
CA THR A 383 10.96 5.70 5.16
C THR A 383 10.99 5.84 3.65
N LEU A 384 11.71 4.93 2.99
CA LEU A 384 11.99 4.98 1.58
C LEU A 384 11.53 3.70 0.91
N PHE A 385 10.83 3.84 -0.20
CA PHE A 385 10.57 2.77 -1.16
C PHE A 385 11.50 2.89 -2.35
N GLY A 386 12.26 1.82 -2.63
CA GLY A 386 12.96 1.68 -3.90
C GLY A 386 12.03 1.00 -4.89
N LEU A 387 11.54 1.74 -5.88
CA LEU A 387 10.68 1.20 -6.93
C LEU A 387 11.47 0.29 -7.87
N HIS A 388 10.75 -0.59 -8.57
CA HIS A 388 11.34 -1.51 -9.55
C HIS A 388 12.48 -2.38 -8.99
N THR A 389 12.32 -2.84 -7.75
CA THR A 389 13.20 -3.82 -7.12
C THR A 389 12.49 -5.15 -6.91
N PRO A 390 12.15 -5.89 -8.03
CA PRO A 390 11.44 -7.16 -7.92
C PRO A 390 12.26 -8.21 -7.17
N ALA A 391 11.57 -9.13 -6.50
CA ALA A 391 12.19 -10.18 -5.69
C ALA A 391 13.23 -10.99 -6.46
N ALA A 392 13.06 -11.16 -7.77
CA ALA A 392 14.00 -11.86 -8.64
C ALA A 392 15.43 -11.30 -8.59
N LEU A 393 15.59 -9.99 -8.34
CA LEU A 393 16.92 -9.39 -8.20
C LEU A 393 17.67 -9.83 -6.94
N PHE A 394 16.96 -10.40 -5.97
CA PHE A 394 17.50 -10.81 -4.66
C PHE A 394 17.68 -12.34 -4.53
N ASP A 395 17.16 -13.14 -5.46
CA ASP A 395 17.15 -14.60 -5.37
C ASP A 395 18.56 -15.21 -5.30
N ALA A 396 19.52 -14.67 -6.01
CA ALA A 396 20.88 -15.24 -6.06
C ALA A 396 21.66 -14.99 -4.76
N ASN A 397 21.57 -13.78 -4.20
CA ASN A 397 22.22 -13.38 -2.95
C ASN A 397 21.50 -12.16 -2.37
N ASN A 398 20.61 -12.39 -1.41
CA ASN A 398 19.78 -11.34 -0.83
C ASN A 398 20.60 -10.22 -0.19
N GLU A 399 21.66 -10.53 0.57
CA GLU A 399 22.46 -9.53 1.29
C GLU A 399 23.27 -8.65 0.33
N GLU A 400 23.87 -9.22 -0.70
CA GLU A 400 24.60 -8.49 -1.71
C GLU A 400 23.67 -7.59 -2.53
N ALA A 401 22.51 -8.12 -2.93
CA ALA A 401 21.49 -7.35 -3.66
C ALA A 401 20.94 -6.20 -2.82
N LYS A 402 20.69 -6.41 -1.51
CA LYS A 402 20.29 -5.34 -0.58
C LYS A 402 21.32 -4.24 -0.50
N ALA A 403 22.60 -4.59 -0.39
CA ALA A 403 23.68 -3.62 -0.34
C ALA A 403 23.78 -2.82 -1.64
N ALA A 404 23.65 -3.46 -2.79
CA ALA A 404 23.65 -2.80 -4.09
C ALA A 404 22.44 -1.86 -4.26
N ALA A 405 21.25 -2.32 -3.90
CA ALA A 405 20.02 -1.54 -3.97
C ALA A 405 20.03 -0.35 -3.01
N LEU A 406 20.52 -0.52 -1.77
CA LEU A 406 20.72 0.57 -0.83
C LEU A 406 21.66 1.64 -1.42
N LYS A 407 22.80 1.21 -1.96
CA LYS A 407 23.76 2.12 -2.60
C LYS A 407 23.10 2.90 -3.75
N ALA A 408 22.31 2.23 -4.59
CA ALA A 408 21.60 2.86 -5.70
C ALA A 408 20.55 3.87 -5.21
N ALA A 409 19.78 3.53 -4.16
CA ALA A 409 18.80 4.42 -3.56
C ALA A 409 19.42 5.68 -2.95
N LEU A 410 20.49 5.52 -2.15
CA LEU A 410 21.20 6.65 -1.57
C LEU A 410 21.88 7.52 -2.64
N ALA A 411 22.38 6.92 -3.73
CA ALA A 411 22.92 7.67 -4.86
C ALA A 411 21.86 8.56 -5.53
N SER A 412 20.63 8.05 -5.67
CA SER A 412 19.51 8.84 -6.22
C SER A 412 19.15 10.04 -5.34
N LEU A 413 19.17 9.88 -4.01
CA LEU A 413 18.90 10.97 -3.08
C LEU A 413 20.06 11.99 -3.03
N ASN A 414 21.29 11.51 -2.90
CA ASN A 414 22.48 12.35 -2.71
C ASN A 414 22.76 13.32 -3.87
N GLN A 415 22.20 13.08 -5.06
CA GLN A 415 22.28 14.04 -6.18
C GLN A 415 21.73 15.41 -5.81
N TYR A 416 20.72 15.48 -4.94
CA TYR A 416 19.98 16.68 -4.60
C TYR A 416 20.35 17.29 -3.25
N LEU A 417 21.23 16.62 -2.49
CA LEU A 417 21.64 17.06 -1.16
C LEU A 417 22.95 17.85 -1.21
N VAL A 418 23.09 18.82 -0.31
CA VAL A 418 24.33 19.61 -0.15
C VAL A 418 25.47 18.72 0.36
N GLU A 419 25.16 17.86 1.32
CA GLU A 419 26.07 16.86 1.89
C GLU A 419 25.42 15.48 1.79
N PRO A 420 26.21 14.39 1.67
CA PRO A 420 25.67 13.04 1.65
C PRO A 420 24.79 12.75 2.87
N ILE A 421 23.64 12.07 2.66
CA ILE A 421 22.70 11.75 3.75
C ILE A 421 23.34 10.90 4.84
N GLU A 422 24.35 10.11 4.50
CA GLU A 422 25.14 9.27 5.40
C GLU A 422 25.70 10.05 6.59
N ASN A 423 25.97 11.35 6.42
CA ASN A 423 26.49 12.23 7.48
C ASN A 423 25.47 12.43 8.62
N VAL A 424 24.18 12.29 8.35
CA VAL A 424 23.11 12.52 9.32
C VAL A 424 22.38 11.25 9.72
N ILE A 425 22.69 10.10 9.13
CA ILE A 425 22.09 8.81 9.52
C ILE A 425 22.55 8.44 10.94
N ALA A 426 21.58 8.11 11.81
CA ALA A 426 21.80 7.53 13.12
C ALA A 426 21.68 6.00 13.08
N ALA A 427 20.65 5.49 12.37
CA ALA A 427 20.43 4.06 12.18
C ALA A 427 19.67 3.81 10.86
N ILE A 428 19.85 2.62 10.30
CA ILE A 428 19.24 2.22 9.03
C ILE A 428 18.86 0.73 9.05
N GLU A 429 17.67 0.41 8.54
CA GLU A 429 17.20 -0.95 8.28
C GLU A 429 16.84 -1.08 6.81
N VAL A 430 17.28 -2.16 6.18
CA VAL A 430 16.99 -2.47 4.76
C VAL A 430 16.27 -3.80 4.68
N LYS A 431 15.12 -3.81 4.02
CA LYS A 431 14.28 -4.99 3.79
C LYS A 431 14.04 -5.19 2.31
N SER A 432 14.47 -6.33 1.79
CA SER A 432 14.15 -6.76 0.43
C SER A 432 12.74 -7.35 0.35
N PRO A 433 12.20 -7.59 -0.86
CA PRO A 433 10.98 -8.38 -1.02
C PRO A 433 11.04 -9.76 -0.37
N LEU A 434 12.20 -10.41 -0.34
CA LEU A 434 12.38 -11.72 0.31
C LEU A 434 12.35 -11.61 1.84
N ASP A 435 12.88 -10.53 2.42
CA ASP A 435 12.76 -10.27 3.85
C ASP A 435 11.30 -10.01 4.24
N ILE A 436 10.54 -9.27 3.41
CA ILE A 436 9.11 -9.02 3.61
C ILE A 436 8.32 -10.33 3.55
N GLU A 437 8.65 -11.25 2.62
CA GLU A 437 8.06 -12.59 2.59
C GLU A 437 8.33 -13.35 3.89
N GLY A 438 9.57 -13.33 4.37
CA GLY A 438 9.97 -13.99 5.62
C GLY A 438 9.28 -13.41 6.86
N ASP A 439 9.14 -12.10 6.95
CA ASP A 439 8.63 -11.40 8.13
C ASP A 439 7.09 -11.53 8.27
N VAL A 440 6.36 -11.41 7.17
CA VAL A 440 4.89 -11.30 7.20
C VAL A 440 4.16 -12.25 6.25
N GLY A 441 4.87 -13.18 5.62
CA GLY A 441 4.28 -14.24 4.79
C GLY A 441 3.68 -13.74 3.47
N LEU A 442 4.20 -12.65 2.91
CA LEU A 442 3.78 -12.11 1.62
C LEU A 442 4.63 -12.73 0.49
N PRO A 443 4.10 -13.66 -0.32
CA PRO A 443 4.91 -14.34 -1.34
C PRO A 443 5.62 -13.37 -2.28
N ARG A 444 6.91 -13.52 -2.44
CA ARG A 444 7.78 -12.64 -3.24
C ARG A 444 7.75 -11.17 -2.77
N GLY A 445 7.37 -10.91 -1.52
CA GLY A 445 7.22 -9.55 -0.98
C GLY A 445 6.09 -8.73 -1.62
N ASN A 446 5.17 -9.37 -2.36
CA ASN A 446 4.07 -8.67 -3.02
C ASN A 446 3.04 -8.18 -1.99
N ILE A 447 3.02 -6.86 -1.75
CA ILE A 447 2.17 -6.22 -0.74
C ILE A 447 0.68 -6.29 -1.06
N PHE A 448 0.31 -6.61 -2.30
CA PHE A 448 -1.07 -6.85 -2.74
C PHE A 448 -1.43 -8.32 -2.81
N HIS A 449 -0.52 -9.24 -2.40
CA HIS A 449 -0.66 -10.70 -2.45
C HIS A 449 -0.69 -11.27 -3.88
N LYS A 450 -1.12 -10.52 -4.84
CA LYS A 450 -1.14 -10.75 -6.30
C LYS A 450 -1.29 -9.41 -6.99
N ASP A 451 -1.32 -9.38 -8.31
CA ASP A 451 -1.71 -8.17 -9.04
C ASP A 451 -3.09 -7.68 -8.62
N LEU A 452 -3.22 -6.38 -8.46
CA LEU A 452 -4.51 -5.74 -8.22
C LEU A 452 -5.46 -6.02 -9.38
N SER A 453 -6.75 -6.05 -9.06
CA SER A 453 -7.82 -6.20 -10.06
C SER A 453 -8.64 -4.92 -10.12
N PHE A 454 -9.19 -4.59 -11.29
CA PHE A 454 -10.17 -3.52 -11.38
C PHE A 454 -11.35 -3.75 -10.41
N PRO A 455 -12.00 -2.69 -9.90
CA PRO A 455 -13.04 -2.79 -8.87
C PRO A 455 -14.42 -3.17 -9.45
N PHE A 456 -14.44 -4.02 -10.46
CA PHE A 456 -15.63 -4.58 -11.08
C PHE A 456 -15.41 -6.06 -11.42
N ARG A 457 -16.46 -6.77 -11.73
CA ARG A 457 -16.40 -8.08 -12.38
C ARG A 457 -16.55 -7.92 -13.89
N GLU A 458 -15.91 -8.75 -14.68
CA GLU A 458 -16.19 -8.81 -16.11
C GLU A 458 -17.65 -9.30 -16.32
N ASP A 459 -18.27 -8.88 -17.43
CA ASP A 459 -19.71 -9.12 -17.69
C ASP A 459 -20.09 -10.61 -17.68
N ASN A 460 -19.14 -11.51 -17.97
CA ASN A 460 -19.31 -12.96 -17.96
C ASN A 460 -18.97 -13.64 -16.62
N GLN A 461 -18.47 -12.90 -15.62
CA GLN A 461 -18.10 -13.45 -14.31
C GLN A 461 -19.30 -13.48 -13.35
N GLN A 462 -19.30 -14.49 -12.46
CA GLN A 462 -20.41 -14.72 -11.50
C GLN A 462 -20.04 -14.30 -10.06
N THR A 463 -18.83 -13.81 -9.79
CA THR A 463 -18.45 -13.34 -8.46
C THR A 463 -19.34 -12.17 -8.03
N ARG A 464 -19.83 -12.21 -6.79
CA ARG A 464 -20.75 -11.17 -6.25
C ARG A 464 -20.00 -10.12 -5.43
N TRP A 465 -19.07 -10.56 -4.57
CA TRP A 465 -18.30 -9.68 -3.71
C TRP A 465 -16.83 -9.58 -4.11
N GLY A 466 -16.35 -10.47 -5.00
CA GLY A 466 -14.95 -10.53 -5.42
C GLY A 466 -14.01 -11.15 -4.37
N VAL A 467 -14.58 -11.90 -3.46
CA VAL A 467 -13.92 -12.59 -2.34
C VAL A 467 -14.12 -14.10 -2.40
N GLU A 468 -15.00 -14.56 -3.26
CA GLU A 468 -15.38 -15.95 -3.43
C GLU A 468 -14.21 -16.77 -3.97
N THR A 469 -14.15 -18.05 -3.56
CA THR A 469 -13.25 -19.05 -4.12
C THR A 469 -14.03 -20.13 -4.86
N ASP A 470 -13.34 -21.17 -5.34
CA ASP A 470 -13.95 -22.39 -5.90
C ASP A 470 -14.65 -23.25 -4.82
N ASP A 471 -14.45 -22.96 -3.54
CA ASP A 471 -15.07 -23.63 -2.41
C ASP A 471 -16.08 -22.70 -1.74
N PRO A 472 -17.37 -23.06 -1.64
CA PRO A 472 -18.41 -22.20 -1.10
C PRO A 472 -18.25 -21.88 0.39
N ARG A 473 -17.36 -22.55 1.10
CA ARG A 473 -17.05 -22.29 2.51
C ARG A 473 -15.82 -21.42 2.73
N ILE A 474 -15.07 -21.12 1.66
CA ILE A 474 -13.79 -20.42 1.76
C ILE A 474 -13.86 -19.10 0.98
N PHE A 475 -13.57 -18.00 1.66
CA PHE A 475 -13.51 -16.66 1.07
C PHE A 475 -12.16 -16.01 1.32
N ILE A 476 -11.75 -15.10 0.45
CA ILE A 476 -10.53 -14.30 0.62
C ILE A 476 -10.91 -12.98 1.26
N CYS A 477 -10.37 -12.68 2.45
CA CYS A 477 -10.57 -11.39 3.11
C CYS A 477 -9.33 -10.49 3.11
N GLY A 478 -8.22 -10.94 2.49
CA GLY A 478 -6.96 -10.21 2.39
C GLY A 478 -6.81 -9.42 1.09
N ALA A 479 -5.63 -8.82 0.90
CA ALA A 479 -5.29 -7.99 -0.25
C ALA A 479 -5.42 -8.73 -1.62
N GLY A 480 -5.39 -10.05 -1.64
CA GLY A 480 -5.62 -10.85 -2.84
C GLY A 480 -7.06 -10.91 -3.37
N ALA A 481 -8.05 -10.32 -2.68
CA ALA A 481 -9.42 -10.19 -3.18
C ALA A 481 -9.53 -9.12 -4.28
N ILE A 482 -10.61 -9.11 -5.05
CA ILE A 482 -10.97 -7.94 -5.86
C ILE A 482 -11.23 -6.77 -4.90
N ARG A 483 -10.73 -5.59 -5.20
CA ARG A 483 -10.73 -4.40 -4.32
C ARG A 483 -9.86 -4.57 -3.06
N GLY A 484 -8.77 -5.35 -3.19
CA GLY A 484 -7.95 -5.79 -2.06
C GLY A 484 -6.80 -4.88 -1.67
N GLY A 485 -6.40 -3.91 -2.48
CA GLY A 485 -5.17 -3.15 -2.30
C GLY A 485 -5.16 -2.17 -1.12
N GLY A 486 -3.96 -1.89 -0.60
CA GLY A 486 -3.70 -0.90 0.44
C GLY A 486 -4.25 -1.25 1.83
N VAL A 487 -4.12 -0.31 2.78
CA VAL A 487 -4.70 -0.44 4.12
C VAL A 487 -6.12 0.13 4.08
N SER A 488 -7.07 -0.70 3.68
CA SER A 488 -8.45 -0.26 3.44
C SER A 488 -9.51 -0.94 4.32
N GLY A 489 -9.29 -2.20 4.72
CA GLY A 489 -10.34 -2.99 5.35
C GLY A 489 -11.45 -3.43 4.40
N ILE A 490 -11.45 -2.95 3.14
CA ILE A 490 -12.48 -3.25 2.14
C ILE A 490 -12.64 -4.76 1.90
N PRO A 491 -11.58 -5.54 1.63
CA PRO A 491 -11.74 -6.99 1.43
C PRO A 491 -12.25 -7.70 2.68
N GLY A 492 -11.88 -7.21 3.86
CA GLY A 492 -12.41 -7.72 5.13
C GLY A 492 -13.90 -7.50 5.27
N HIS A 493 -14.37 -6.27 5.02
CA HIS A 493 -15.81 -5.94 4.96
C HIS A 493 -16.54 -6.82 3.94
N ASN A 494 -16.05 -6.87 2.70
CA ASN A 494 -16.74 -7.58 1.62
C ASN A 494 -16.81 -9.09 1.88
N ALA A 495 -15.77 -9.68 2.48
CA ALA A 495 -15.80 -11.09 2.88
C ALA A 495 -16.78 -11.35 4.03
N ALA A 496 -16.89 -10.43 4.99
CA ALA A 496 -17.89 -10.54 6.05
C ALA A 496 -19.31 -10.49 5.46
N MET A 497 -19.58 -9.56 4.54
CA MET A 497 -20.90 -9.48 3.87
C MET A 497 -21.20 -10.73 3.05
N ALA A 498 -20.22 -11.28 2.34
CA ALA A 498 -20.40 -12.52 1.59
C ALA A 498 -20.77 -13.71 2.50
N VAL A 499 -20.11 -13.85 3.66
CA VAL A 499 -20.43 -14.89 4.64
C VAL A 499 -21.81 -14.68 5.25
N LEU A 500 -22.20 -13.45 5.59
CA LEU A 500 -23.52 -13.16 6.14
C LEU A 500 -24.63 -13.48 5.13
N GLU A 501 -24.46 -13.15 3.85
CA GLU A 501 -25.40 -13.56 2.79
C GLU A 501 -25.46 -15.09 2.61
N ALA A 502 -24.31 -15.79 2.64
CA ALA A 502 -24.24 -17.24 2.48
C ALA A 502 -24.83 -18.01 3.67
N SER A 503 -24.94 -17.36 4.84
CA SER A 503 -25.44 -17.96 6.08
C SER A 503 -26.87 -17.52 6.45
N ALA A 504 -27.53 -16.73 5.60
CA ALA A 504 -28.94 -16.31 5.76
C ALA A 504 -29.88 -17.35 5.22
#